data_10b4aba64f18fc6209b8102ae23a0393
#
_entry.id   10b4aba64f18fc6209b8102ae23a0393
#
_cell.length_a   1.000
_cell.length_b   1.000
_cell.length_c   1.000
_cell.angle_alpha   90.00
_cell.angle_beta   90.00
_cell.angle_gamma   90.00
#
_symmetry.space_group_name_H-M   'P 1'
#
loop_
_entity.id
_entity.type
_entity.pdbx_description
1 polymer ?
#
loop_
_entity_poly.entity_id
_entity_poly.type
_entity_poly.pdbx_seq_one_letter_code
_entity_poly.pdbx_strand_id
1 'polypeptide(L)'
;LGLGSFMATSAKAETTQEASFAAASALTDALQLALTLEYLEDEYYRLGINTSGLIPAADKVVFQQISKHETAHVVFLKAAISSLGETPIAKPNFDFTAGGNFQPFTDYQQFMTLAQAFEDTGVRAYKGQAGNVASNKAVLQAALQIHSVEARHASKVRRMRMNKGWVESNNGGNMPAATNAVYAGEENVTQAGYNTSTLFGAAAGSASFDEILTGQQASMIAGLFIS
;
A
#
# COMPACT_ATOMS: atom_id res chain seq x y z
N LEU A 1 -22.34 52.49 0.86
CA LEU A 1 -21.38 51.74 1.67
C LEU A 1 -22.09 50.51 2.24
N GLY A 2 -21.98 49.33 1.57
CA GLY A 2 -22.59 48.10 2.13
C GLY A 2 -22.65 46.88 1.20
N LEU A 3 -22.28 46.99 -0.09
CA LEU A 3 -22.34 45.85 -1.03
C LEU A 3 -21.03 45.05 -1.15
N GLY A 4 -19.88 45.62 -0.77
CA GLY A 4 -18.58 44.94 -0.89
C GLY A 4 -18.27 43.87 0.18
N SER A 5 -18.91 43.96 1.35
CA SER A 5 -18.65 43.04 2.49
C SER A 5 -19.45 41.74 2.36
N PHE A 6 -20.59 41.72 1.70
CA PHE A 6 -21.42 40.52 1.50
C PHE A 6 -20.87 39.57 0.43
N MET A 7 -20.29 40.13 -0.64
CA MET A 7 -19.69 39.30 -1.70
C MET A 7 -18.40 38.61 -1.28
N ALA A 8 -17.56 39.25 -0.48
CA ALA A 8 -16.31 38.67 0.01
C ALA A 8 -16.52 37.54 1.03
N THR A 9 -17.58 37.62 1.82
CA THR A 9 -17.93 36.53 2.78
C THR A 9 -18.58 35.34 2.07
N SER A 10 -19.37 35.54 1.04
CA SER A 10 -19.97 34.49 0.21
C SER A 10 -18.87 33.69 -0.54
N ALA A 11 -18.00 34.37 -1.27
CA ALA A 11 -16.90 33.72 -2.00
C ALA A 11 -15.94 32.94 -1.08
N LYS A 12 -15.64 33.46 0.11
CA LYS A 12 -14.80 32.76 1.10
C LYS A 12 -15.50 31.55 1.72
N ALA A 13 -16.81 31.60 1.90
CA ALA A 13 -17.61 30.49 2.41
C ALA A 13 -17.72 29.37 1.35
N GLU A 14 -17.94 29.72 0.08
CA GLU A 14 -17.97 28.76 -1.04
C GLU A 14 -16.63 28.05 -1.22
N THR A 15 -15.51 28.78 -1.25
CA THR A 15 -14.17 28.18 -1.35
C THR A 15 -13.80 27.28 -0.18
N THR A 16 -14.24 27.60 1.06
CA THR A 16 -14.02 26.73 2.22
C THR A 16 -14.88 25.48 2.17
N GLN A 17 -16.09 25.55 1.64
CA GLN A 17 -16.98 24.40 1.51
C GLN A 17 -16.50 23.47 0.38
N GLU A 18 -16.07 23.98 -0.76
CA GLU A 18 -15.45 23.20 -1.85
C GLU A 18 -14.18 22.48 -1.36
N ALA A 19 -13.31 23.17 -0.63
CA ALA A 19 -12.10 22.56 -0.04
C ALA A 19 -12.44 21.45 0.97
N SER A 20 -13.52 21.61 1.74
CA SER A 20 -14.00 20.61 2.69
C SER A 20 -14.55 19.36 1.97
N PHE A 21 -15.32 19.55 0.89
CA PHE A 21 -15.81 18.41 0.09
C PHE A 21 -14.69 17.69 -0.63
N ALA A 22 -13.71 18.40 -1.20
CA ALA A 22 -12.55 17.79 -1.83
C ALA A 22 -11.71 16.98 -0.84
N ALA A 23 -11.51 17.49 0.37
CA ALA A 23 -10.79 16.77 1.43
C ALA A 23 -11.55 15.51 1.91
N ALA A 24 -12.89 15.57 1.99
CA ALA A 24 -13.71 14.42 2.34
C ALA A 24 -13.66 13.33 1.25
N SER A 25 -13.73 13.71 -0.03
CA SER A 25 -13.56 12.79 -1.15
C SER A 25 -12.19 12.13 -1.14
N ALA A 26 -11.10 12.91 -0.97
CA ALA A 26 -9.75 12.37 -0.92
C ALA A 26 -9.55 11.37 0.23
N LEU A 27 -10.17 11.64 1.39
CA LEU A 27 -10.16 10.72 2.54
C LEU A 27 -10.87 9.40 2.19
N THR A 28 -12.06 9.47 1.63
CA THR A 28 -12.85 8.28 1.25
C THR A 28 -12.13 7.48 0.16
N ASP A 29 -11.63 8.15 -0.87
CA ASP A 29 -10.91 7.52 -1.97
C ASP A 29 -9.65 6.79 -1.48
N ALA A 30 -8.90 7.40 -0.56
CA ALA A 30 -7.73 6.79 0.05
C ALA A 30 -8.07 5.52 0.86
N LEU A 31 -9.18 5.55 1.62
CA LEU A 31 -9.65 4.39 2.38
C LEU A 31 -10.17 3.26 1.47
N GLN A 32 -10.87 3.59 0.37
CA GLN A 32 -11.34 2.60 -0.60
C GLN A 32 -10.19 1.95 -1.35
N LEU A 33 -9.16 2.72 -1.70
CA LEU A 33 -7.92 2.19 -2.27
C LEU A 33 -7.22 1.25 -1.28
N ALA A 34 -7.05 1.67 -0.03
CA ALA A 34 -6.46 0.83 1.01
C ALA A 34 -7.26 -0.47 1.15
N LEU A 35 -8.59 -0.41 1.22
CA LEU A 35 -9.45 -1.60 1.30
C LEU A 35 -9.29 -2.53 0.09
N THR A 36 -9.03 -1.99 -1.11
CA THR A 36 -8.76 -2.81 -2.30
C THR A 36 -7.46 -3.60 -2.14
N LEU A 37 -6.40 -2.95 -1.65
CA LEU A 37 -5.10 -3.60 -1.42
C LEU A 37 -5.20 -4.66 -0.32
N GLU A 38 -5.84 -4.35 0.79
CA GLU A 38 -6.03 -5.31 1.88
C GLU A 38 -6.90 -6.51 1.48
N TYR A 39 -7.92 -6.32 0.62
CA TYR A 39 -8.66 -7.45 0.06
C TYR A 39 -7.80 -8.35 -0.80
N LEU A 40 -6.88 -7.77 -1.58
CA LEU A 40 -5.95 -8.52 -2.43
C LEU A 40 -5.01 -9.35 -1.56
N GLU A 41 -4.43 -8.78 -0.51
CA GLU A 41 -3.51 -9.44 0.40
C GLU A 41 -4.19 -10.52 1.26
N ASP A 42 -5.34 -10.20 1.87
CA ASP A 42 -6.14 -11.15 2.65
C ASP A 42 -6.52 -12.38 1.81
N GLU A 43 -7.04 -12.18 0.60
CA GLU A 43 -7.39 -13.29 -0.30
C GLU A 43 -6.17 -14.09 -0.73
N TYR A 44 -5.06 -13.40 -1.05
CA TYR A 44 -3.81 -14.03 -1.47
C TYR A 44 -3.26 -14.98 -0.41
N TYR A 45 -3.11 -14.50 0.81
CA TYR A 45 -2.60 -15.33 1.91
C TYR A 45 -3.56 -16.45 2.29
N ARG A 46 -4.85 -16.17 2.29
CA ARG A 46 -5.88 -17.19 2.54
C ARG A 46 -5.79 -18.34 1.54
N LEU A 47 -5.66 -18.06 0.26
CA LEU A 47 -5.50 -19.07 -0.79
C LEU A 47 -4.18 -19.84 -0.65
N GLY A 48 -3.07 -19.14 -0.46
CA GLY A 48 -1.77 -19.78 -0.28
C GLY A 48 -1.71 -20.73 0.90
N ILE A 49 -2.24 -20.32 2.06
CA ILE A 49 -2.27 -21.14 3.28
C ILE A 49 -3.13 -22.40 3.09
N ASN A 50 -4.21 -22.30 2.33
CA ASN A 50 -5.13 -23.40 2.06
C ASN A 50 -4.68 -24.32 0.92
N THR A 51 -3.67 -23.92 0.14
CA THR A 51 -3.11 -24.76 -0.91
C THR A 51 -2.20 -25.82 -0.29
N SER A 52 -2.61 -27.09 -0.45
CA SER A 52 -1.87 -28.22 0.12
C SER A 52 -0.49 -28.36 -0.48
N GLY A 53 0.52 -28.46 0.37
CA GLY A 53 1.92 -28.68 -0.06
C GLY A 53 2.64 -27.45 -0.62
N LEU A 54 1.97 -26.29 -0.75
CA LEU A 54 2.61 -25.08 -1.27
C LEU A 54 3.63 -24.50 -0.29
N ILE A 55 3.19 -24.19 0.93
CA ILE A 55 4.02 -23.50 1.92
C ILE A 55 4.69 -24.53 2.84
N PRO A 56 6.03 -24.53 2.94
CA PRO A 56 6.74 -25.37 3.89
C PRO A 56 6.24 -25.17 5.33
N ALA A 57 6.19 -26.24 6.11
CA ALA A 57 5.65 -26.20 7.48
C ALA A 57 6.37 -25.16 8.37
N ALA A 58 7.67 -24.99 8.20
CA ALA A 58 8.48 -24.02 8.95
C ALA A 58 8.07 -22.55 8.65
N ASP A 59 7.62 -22.27 7.44
CA ASP A 59 7.27 -20.93 7.01
C ASP A 59 5.77 -20.63 7.17
N LYS A 60 4.94 -21.68 7.26
CA LYS A 60 3.48 -21.55 7.28
C LYS A 60 2.98 -20.69 8.45
N VAL A 61 3.62 -20.78 9.61
CA VAL A 61 3.26 -19.99 10.79
C VAL A 61 3.40 -18.48 10.55
N VAL A 62 4.39 -18.08 9.75
CA VAL A 62 4.60 -16.66 9.40
C VAL A 62 3.44 -16.16 8.55
N PHE A 63 3.12 -16.85 7.45
CA PHE A 63 2.02 -16.46 6.56
C PHE A 63 0.65 -16.54 7.24
N GLN A 64 0.45 -17.50 8.14
CA GLN A 64 -0.76 -17.54 8.98
C GLN A 64 -0.89 -16.31 9.89
N GLN A 65 0.22 -15.78 10.39
CA GLN A 65 0.20 -14.58 11.22
C GLN A 65 -0.06 -13.35 10.36
N ILE A 66 0.60 -13.21 9.20
CA ILE A 66 0.36 -12.13 8.24
C ILE A 66 -1.14 -12.14 7.85
N SER A 67 -1.66 -13.26 7.37
CA SER A 67 -3.08 -13.38 6.97
C SER A 67 -4.08 -12.91 8.04
N LYS A 68 -3.79 -13.11 9.33
CA LYS A 68 -4.63 -12.58 10.42
C LYS A 68 -4.57 -11.07 10.51
N HIS A 69 -3.40 -10.47 10.23
CA HIS A 69 -3.25 -9.03 10.21
C HIS A 69 -4.05 -8.43 9.05
N GLU A 70 -3.94 -8.99 7.83
CA GLU A 70 -4.68 -8.50 6.66
C GLU A 70 -6.20 -8.64 6.85
N THR A 71 -6.67 -9.74 7.43
CA THR A 71 -8.08 -9.87 7.81
C THR A 71 -8.51 -8.77 8.79
N ALA A 72 -7.66 -8.43 9.78
CA ALA A 72 -7.97 -7.36 10.73
C ALA A 72 -7.97 -5.98 10.07
N HIS A 73 -7.05 -5.72 9.14
CA HIS A 73 -7.00 -4.48 8.36
C HIS A 73 -8.25 -4.31 7.50
N VAL A 74 -8.69 -5.35 6.79
CA VAL A 74 -9.96 -5.37 6.02
C VAL A 74 -11.15 -5.02 6.92
N VAL A 75 -11.27 -5.66 8.08
CA VAL A 75 -12.38 -5.41 9.01
C VAL A 75 -12.36 -3.96 9.51
N PHE A 76 -11.19 -3.46 9.89
CA PHE A 76 -11.01 -2.08 10.33
C PHE A 76 -11.40 -1.08 9.23
N LEU A 77 -10.89 -1.24 8.01
CA LEU A 77 -11.15 -0.31 6.91
C LEU A 77 -12.63 -0.26 6.53
N LYS A 78 -13.30 -1.40 6.50
CA LYS A 78 -14.76 -1.46 6.30
C LYS A 78 -15.51 -0.66 7.37
N ALA A 79 -15.13 -0.83 8.64
CA ALA A 79 -15.73 -0.08 9.73
C ALA A 79 -15.43 1.42 9.64
N ALA A 80 -14.19 1.79 9.31
CA ALA A 80 -13.79 3.19 9.14
C ALA A 80 -14.57 3.88 8.01
N ILE A 81 -14.69 3.25 6.84
CA ILE A 81 -15.46 3.78 5.71
C ILE A 81 -16.93 3.94 6.09
N SER A 82 -17.52 2.92 6.72
CA SER A 82 -18.93 2.98 7.17
C SER A 82 -19.16 4.07 8.21
N SER A 83 -18.19 4.35 9.09
CA SER A 83 -18.28 5.40 10.09
C SER A 83 -18.28 6.81 9.50
N LEU A 84 -17.80 6.97 8.28
CA LEU A 84 -17.86 8.21 7.51
C LEU A 84 -19.19 8.37 6.74
N GLY A 85 -20.12 7.42 6.86
CA GLY A 85 -21.38 7.41 6.12
C GLY A 85 -21.26 6.86 4.71
N GLU A 86 -20.10 6.29 4.35
CA GLU A 86 -19.81 5.76 3.03
C GLU A 86 -19.98 4.23 2.98
N THR A 87 -20.18 3.70 1.78
CA THR A 87 -20.28 2.25 1.58
C THR A 87 -18.93 1.68 1.20
N PRO A 88 -18.38 0.72 1.98
CA PRO A 88 -17.16 0.02 1.59
C PRO A 88 -17.35 -0.69 0.24
N ILE A 89 -16.34 -0.61 -0.63
CA ILE A 89 -16.37 -1.35 -1.89
C ILE A 89 -16.55 -2.84 -1.65
N ALA A 90 -17.22 -3.53 -2.56
CA ALA A 90 -17.27 -4.98 -2.57
C ALA A 90 -15.86 -5.55 -2.88
N LYS A 91 -15.53 -6.69 -2.27
CA LYS A 91 -14.29 -7.38 -2.59
C LYS A 91 -14.26 -7.75 -4.08
N PRO A 92 -13.22 -7.33 -4.84
CA PRO A 92 -13.06 -7.73 -6.23
C PRO A 92 -12.82 -9.24 -6.40
N ASN A 93 -13.00 -9.75 -7.60
CA ASN A 93 -12.43 -11.03 -7.98
C ASN A 93 -10.97 -10.83 -8.36
N PHE A 94 -10.11 -11.79 -7.99
CA PHE A 94 -8.68 -11.70 -8.25
C PHE A 94 -8.20 -12.85 -9.12
N ASP A 95 -7.34 -12.52 -10.09
CA ASP A 95 -6.50 -13.45 -10.83
C ASP A 95 -5.04 -13.25 -10.42
N PHE A 96 -4.56 -14.05 -9.49
CA PHE A 96 -3.18 -13.98 -9.01
C PHE A 96 -2.16 -14.53 -10.02
N THR A 97 -2.59 -15.02 -11.16
CA THR A 97 -1.68 -15.33 -12.26
C THR A 97 -1.28 -14.09 -13.06
N ALA A 98 -1.98 -12.96 -12.88
CA ALA A 98 -1.82 -11.75 -13.69
C ALA A 98 -1.81 -12.08 -15.19
N GLY A 99 -2.85 -12.77 -15.67
CA GLY A 99 -2.98 -13.20 -17.06
C GLY A 99 -1.98 -14.30 -17.46
N GLY A 100 -1.54 -15.13 -16.52
CA GLY A 100 -0.63 -16.24 -16.75
C GLY A 100 0.86 -15.94 -16.56
N ASN A 101 1.21 -14.72 -16.11
CA ASN A 101 2.60 -14.34 -15.84
C ASN A 101 3.18 -15.00 -14.58
N PHE A 102 2.32 -15.44 -13.67
CA PHE A 102 2.70 -16.06 -12.40
C PHE A 102 1.93 -17.35 -12.13
N GLN A 103 2.53 -18.23 -11.32
CA GLN A 103 1.92 -19.47 -10.85
C GLN A 103 2.06 -19.59 -9.32
N PRO A 104 1.55 -18.61 -8.53
CA PRO A 104 1.90 -18.49 -7.11
C PRO A 104 1.36 -19.62 -6.23
N PHE A 105 0.34 -20.33 -6.68
CA PHE A 105 -0.27 -21.41 -5.89
C PHE A 105 0.22 -22.82 -6.26
N THR A 106 1.19 -22.90 -7.21
CA THR A 106 1.89 -24.14 -7.56
C THR A 106 3.40 -24.03 -7.38
N ASP A 107 3.92 -22.82 -7.19
CA ASP A 107 5.35 -22.52 -7.02
C ASP A 107 5.55 -21.60 -5.80
N TYR A 108 6.16 -22.15 -4.74
CA TYR A 108 6.39 -21.42 -3.49
C TYR A 108 7.30 -20.18 -3.67
N GLN A 109 8.27 -20.23 -4.58
CA GLN A 109 9.13 -19.07 -4.84
C GLN A 109 8.35 -17.93 -5.49
N GLN A 110 7.43 -18.25 -6.41
CA GLN A 110 6.53 -17.26 -7.00
C GLN A 110 5.49 -16.75 -5.99
N PHE A 111 5.02 -17.62 -5.09
CA PHE A 111 4.19 -17.19 -3.96
C PHE A 111 4.93 -16.16 -3.10
N MET A 112 6.14 -16.42 -2.67
CA MET A 112 6.92 -15.45 -1.90
C MET A 112 7.25 -14.17 -2.68
N THR A 113 7.43 -14.28 -4.01
CA THR A 113 7.69 -13.13 -4.88
C THR A 113 6.50 -12.18 -4.92
N LEU A 114 5.31 -12.70 -5.15
CA LEU A 114 4.11 -11.85 -5.14
C LEU A 114 3.77 -11.37 -3.73
N ALA A 115 3.95 -12.19 -2.69
CA ALA A 115 3.82 -11.74 -1.32
C ALA A 115 4.70 -10.51 -1.05
N GLN A 116 5.98 -10.54 -1.43
CA GLN A 116 6.85 -9.38 -1.30
C GLN A 116 6.36 -8.18 -2.10
N ALA A 117 5.91 -8.39 -3.34
CA ALA A 117 5.43 -7.30 -4.20
C ALA A 117 4.18 -6.62 -3.62
N PHE A 118 3.25 -7.38 -3.04
CA PHE A 118 2.04 -6.83 -2.43
C PHE A 118 2.37 -6.04 -1.17
N GLU A 119 3.14 -6.59 -0.25
CA GLU A 119 3.56 -5.90 0.98
C GLU A 119 4.33 -4.60 0.70
N ASP A 120 5.28 -4.63 -0.25
CA ASP A 120 6.00 -3.42 -0.66
C ASP A 120 5.06 -2.39 -1.31
N THR A 121 4.04 -2.84 -2.05
CA THR A 121 3.01 -1.96 -2.60
C THR A 121 2.18 -1.34 -1.47
N GLY A 122 1.77 -2.14 -0.47
CA GLY A 122 1.05 -1.68 0.72
C GLY A 122 1.83 -0.60 1.47
N VAL A 123 3.11 -0.84 1.81
CA VAL A 123 3.99 0.14 2.47
C VAL A 123 4.00 1.47 1.73
N ARG A 124 4.23 1.45 0.42
CA ARG A 124 4.36 2.64 -0.42
C ARG A 124 3.03 3.36 -0.65
N ALA A 125 1.94 2.58 -0.78
CA ALA A 125 0.60 3.12 -0.97
C ALA A 125 0.08 3.83 0.29
N TYR A 126 0.19 3.21 1.46
CA TYR A 126 -0.20 3.85 2.73
C TYR A 126 0.54 5.16 2.95
N LYS A 127 1.85 5.19 2.70
CA LYS A 127 2.66 6.40 2.78
C LYS A 127 2.18 7.46 1.80
N GLY A 128 1.92 7.06 0.54
CA GLY A 128 1.46 7.97 -0.51
C GLY A 128 0.09 8.59 -0.23
N GLN A 129 -0.76 7.90 0.54
CA GLN A 129 -2.10 8.39 0.91
C GLN A 129 -2.12 9.17 2.24
N ALA A 130 -1.02 9.27 2.98
CA ALA A 130 -0.98 9.93 4.28
C ALA A 130 -1.51 11.38 4.23
N GLY A 131 -1.18 12.14 3.18
CA GLY A 131 -1.69 13.49 2.96
C GLY A 131 -3.21 13.54 2.76
N ASN A 132 -3.78 12.57 2.05
CA ASN A 132 -5.21 12.49 1.75
C ASN A 132 -6.06 12.18 2.98
N VAL A 133 -5.51 11.48 3.97
CA VAL A 133 -6.19 11.15 5.23
C VAL A 133 -5.88 12.11 6.36
N ALA A 134 -5.03 13.11 6.15
CA ALA A 134 -4.54 14.04 7.19
C ALA A 134 -5.64 14.91 7.82
N SER A 135 -6.75 15.13 7.11
CA SER A 135 -7.93 15.84 7.62
C SER A 135 -8.63 15.10 8.77
N ASN A 136 -8.49 13.78 8.86
CA ASN A 136 -9.02 12.95 9.95
C ASN A 136 -7.87 12.31 10.73
N LYS A 137 -7.56 12.88 11.90
CA LYS A 137 -6.40 12.45 12.71
C LYS A 137 -6.50 11.01 13.19
N ALA A 138 -7.70 10.51 13.49
CA ALA A 138 -7.89 9.13 13.94
C ALA A 138 -7.61 8.15 12.78
N VAL A 139 -8.09 8.46 11.57
CA VAL A 139 -7.80 7.67 10.37
C VAL A 139 -6.31 7.74 10.02
N LEU A 140 -5.70 8.92 10.06
CA LEU A 140 -4.25 9.07 9.83
C LEU A 140 -3.44 8.22 10.81
N GLN A 141 -3.77 8.27 12.10
CA GLN A 141 -3.07 7.46 13.11
C GLN A 141 -3.19 5.97 12.81
N ALA A 142 -4.38 5.48 12.49
CA ALA A 142 -4.60 4.08 12.14
C ALA A 142 -3.84 3.69 10.86
N ALA A 143 -3.88 4.54 9.82
CA ALA A 143 -3.13 4.32 8.58
C ALA A 143 -1.61 4.21 8.82
N LEU A 144 -1.03 5.05 9.68
CA LEU A 144 0.38 4.96 10.07
C LEU A 144 0.68 3.70 10.89
N GLN A 145 -0.27 3.22 11.71
CA GLN A 145 -0.13 1.96 12.44
C GLN A 145 -0.12 0.77 11.47
N ILE A 146 -1.04 0.72 10.51
CA ILE A 146 -1.06 -0.31 9.45
C ILE A 146 0.25 -0.20 8.63
N HIS A 147 0.59 0.97 8.09
CA HIS A 147 1.83 1.19 7.33
C HIS A 147 3.06 0.59 8.01
N SER A 148 3.20 0.74 9.32
CA SER A 148 4.33 0.17 10.05
C SER A 148 4.26 -1.37 10.18
N VAL A 149 3.07 -1.97 10.11
CA VAL A 149 2.86 -3.43 10.07
C VAL A 149 3.25 -3.96 8.69
N GLU A 150 2.77 -3.33 7.62
CA GLU A 150 3.14 -3.66 6.23
C GLU A 150 4.66 -3.65 6.03
N ALA A 151 5.36 -2.64 6.55
CA ALA A 151 6.82 -2.58 6.47
C ALA A 151 7.50 -3.78 7.17
N ARG A 152 6.91 -4.28 8.27
CA ARG A 152 7.41 -5.49 8.94
C ARG A 152 7.12 -6.76 8.15
N HIS A 153 5.96 -6.87 7.51
CA HIS A 153 5.62 -7.98 6.63
C HIS A 153 6.57 -8.02 5.43
N ALA A 154 6.72 -6.91 4.71
CA ALA A 154 7.64 -6.76 3.58
C ALA A 154 9.06 -7.18 3.96
N SER A 155 9.60 -6.63 5.06
CA SER A 155 10.93 -6.98 5.57
C SER A 155 11.04 -8.47 5.92
N LYS A 156 10.01 -9.07 6.51
CA LYS A 156 10.00 -10.50 6.86
C LYS A 156 10.01 -11.37 5.62
N VAL A 157 9.15 -11.10 4.63
CA VAL A 157 9.07 -11.87 3.38
C VAL A 157 10.38 -11.74 2.59
N ARG A 158 10.98 -10.54 2.50
CA ARG A 158 12.30 -10.33 1.88
C ARG A 158 13.36 -11.24 2.49
N ARG A 159 13.43 -11.30 3.84
CA ARG A 159 14.40 -12.14 4.54
C ARG A 159 14.14 -13.63 4.32
N MET A 160 12.90 -14.07 4.22
CA MET A 160 12.56 -15.45 3.86
C MET A 160 13.00 -15.80 2.44
N ARG A 161 13.00 -14.82 1.53
CA ARG A 161 13.57 -14.92 0.18
C ARG A 161 15.09 -14.78 0.12
N MET A 162 15.77 -14.76 1.26
CA MET A 162 17.23 -14.59 1.41
C MET A 162 17.74 -13.23 0.89
N ASN A 163 16.89 -12.22 0.88
CA ASN A 163 17.23 -10.84 0.54
C ASN A 163 17.47 -9.98 1.78
N LYS A 164 17.95 -8.75 1.57
CA LYS A 164 18.00 -7.73 2.61
C LYS A 164 16.58 -7.38 3.06
N GLY A 165 16.42 -6.99 4.31
CA GLY A 165 15.13 -6.60 4.87
C GLY A 165 14.65 -5.20 4.47
N TRP A 166 15.34 -4.52 3.56
CA TRP A 166 15.06 -3.17 3.06
C TRP A 166 15.25 -3.11 1.55
N VAL A 167 14.71 -2.08 0.90
CA VAL A 167 14.88 -1.84 -0.54
C VAL A 167 16.20 -1.10 -0.76
N GLU A 168 17.00 -1.54 -1.72
CA GLU A 168 18.14 -0.79 -2.25
C GLU A 168 17.93 -0.62 -3.75
N SER A 169 17.97 0.62 -4.22
CA SER A 169 17.68 0.94 -5.61
C SER A 169 16.28 0.43 -6.03
N ASN A 170 16.06 0.17 -7.32
CA ASN A 170 14.74 -0.09 -7.91
C ASN A 170 14.46 -1.53 -8.32
N ASN A 171 15.20 -2.51 -7.81
CA ASN A 171 15.04 -3.90 -8.24
C ASN A 171 14.37 -4.83 -7.21
N GLY A 172 14.04 -4.30 -6.03
CA GLY A 172 13.37 -5.07 -4.99
C GLY A 172 14.15 -6.27 -4.45
N GLY A 173 15.42 -6.45 -4.80
CA GLY A 173 16.23 -7.59 -4.39
C GLY A 173 15.86 -8.88 -5.13
N ASN A 174 16.24 -9.00 -6.38
CA ASN A 174 15.97 -10.14 -7.28
C ASN A 174 14.48 -10.35 -7.62
N MET A 175 13.74 -9.26 -7.75
CA MET A 175 12.37 -9.31 -8.24
C MET A 175 12.31 -9.41 -9.76
N PRO A 176 11.35 -10.14 -10.34
CA PRO A 176 11.20 -10.23 -11.78
C PRO A 176 10.74 -8.89 -12.39
N ALA A 177 11.06 -8.68 -13.67
CA ALA A 177 10.72 -7.44 -14.39
C ALA A 177 9.20 -7.09 -14.35
N ALA A 178 8.33 -8.08 -14.26
CA ALA A 178 6.89 -7.87 -14.11
C ALA A 178 6.50 -7.10 -12.84
N THR A 179 7.40 -7.04 -11.85
CA THR A 179 7.18 -6.28 -10.60
C THR A 179 7.87 -4.90 -10.59
N ASN A 180 8.51 -4.47 -11.67
CA ASN A 180 9.28 -3.22 -11.71
C ASN A 180 8.45 -1.99 -11.30
N ALA A 181 7.15 -1.97 -11.58
CA ALA A 181 6.27 -0.87 -11.18
C ALA A 181 6.18 -0.71 -9.65
N VAL A 182 6.38 -1.80 -8.89
CA VAL A 182 6.39 -1.77 -7.42
C VAL A 182 7.61 -1.02 -6.88
N TYR A 183 8.73 -1.03 -7.59
CA TYR A 183 10.01 -0.48 -7.12
C TYR A 183 10.48 0.77 -7.86
N ALA A 184 9.73 1.23 -8.86
CA ALA A 184 10.06 2.44 -9.61
C ALA A 184 10.15 3.65 -8.66
N GLY A 185 11.27 4.39 -8.74
CA GLY A 185 11.53 5.55 -7.90
C GLY A 185 12.35 5.26 -6.62
N GLU A 186 12.47 4.00 -6.20
CA GLU A 186 13.22 3.62 -5.00
C GLU A 186 14.74 3.91 -5.09
N GLU A 187 15.25 4.17 -6.28
CA GLU A 187 16.62 4.63 -6.51
C GLU A 187 16.86 6.09 -6.10
N ASN A 188 15.84 6.83 -5.71
CA ASN A 188 15.96 8.23 -5.31
C ASN A 188 16.89 8.39 -4.10
N VAL A 189 17.83 9.32 -4.23
CA VAL A 189 18.79 9.68 -3.18
C VAL A 189 18.68 11.15 -2.75
N THR A 190 17.58 11.83 -3.14
CA THR A 190 17.35 13.23 -2.78
C THR A 190 16.09 13.36 -1.94
N GLN A 191 16.24 13.72 -0.67
CA GLN A 191 15.13 13.89 0.27
C GLN A 191 15.08 15.31 0.79
N ALA A 192 13.98 16.03 0.53
CA ALA A 192 13.81 17.43 0.94
C ALA A 192 15.02 18.34 0.52
N GLY A 193 15.61 18.08 -0.66
CA GLY A 193 16.76 18.81 -1.17
C GLY A 193 18.13 18.32 -0.64
N TYR A 194 18.16 17.35 0.29
CA TYR A 194 19.39 16.76 0.80
C TYR A 194 19.75 15.50 0.01
N ASN A 195 21.03 15.38 -0.40
CA ASN A 195 21.54 14.18 -1.06
C ASN A 195 22.00 13.14 -0.03
N THR A 196 21.23 12.06 0.12
CA THR A 196 21.45 10.99 1.09
C THR A 196 22.62 10.07 0.73
N SER A 197 23.09 10.12 -0.52
CA SER A 197 24.23 9.29 -0.98
C SER A 197 25.60 9.79 -0.55
N THR A 198 25.69 11.00 0.00
CA THR A 198 26.98 11.67 0.29
C THR A 198 27.82 10.97 1.35
N LEU A 199 27.19 10.29 2.31
CA LEU A 199 27.92 9.66 3.42
C LEU A 199 28.34 8.22 3.11
N PHE A 200 27.43 7.40 2.58
CA PHE A 200 27.63 5.95 2.46
C PHE A 200 27.32 5.40 1.05
N GLY A 201 27.19 6.29 0.06
CA GLY A 201 26.91 5.93 -1.33
C GLY A 201 25.41 5.74 -1.63
N ALA A 202 25.10 5.57 -2.93
CA ALA A 202 23.74 5.57 -3.44
C ALA A 202 22.88 4.42 -2.88
N ALA A 203 23.44 3.23 -2.72
CA ALA A 203 22.72 2.08 -2.18
C ALA A 203 22.22 2.31 -0.74
N ALA A 204 23.09 2.84 0.12
CA ALA A 204 22.70 3.19 1.49
C ALA A 204 21.78 4.41 1.53
N GLY A 205 22.01 5.38 0.64
CA GLY A 205 21.19 6.58 0.53
C GLY A 205 19.75 6.28 0.12
N SER A 206 19.54 5.44 -0.90
CA SER A 206 18.19 5.00 -1.31
C SER A 206 17.53 4.12 -0.24
N ALA A 207 18.28 3.19 0.35
CA ALA A 207 17.75 2.29 1.37
C ALA A 207 17.33 2.98 2.69
N SER A 208 17.66 4.25 2.85
CA SER A 208 17.29 5.03 4.04
C SER A 208 15.86 5.59 3.98
N PHE A 209 15.23 5.54 2.83
CA PHE A 209 13.90 6.07 2.57
C PHE A 209 13.16 5.15 1.60
N ASP A 210 11.96 4.72 1.94
CA ASP A 210 11.06 4.11 0.97
C ASP A 210 10.23 5.20 0.30
N GLU A 211 10.20 5.23 -1.02
CA GLU A 211 9.45 6.20 -1.80
C GLU A 211 7.94 5.91 -1.77
N ILE A 212 7.13 6.92 -2.04
CA ILE A 212 5.68 6.76 -2.11
C ILE A 212 5.25 6.12 -3.45
N LEU A 213 4.07 5.49 -3.45
CA LEU A 213 3.25 5.31 -4.64
C LEU A 213 2.06 6.27 -4.58
N THR A 214 1.76 6.94 -5.69
CA THR A 214 0.49 7.66 -5.82
C THR A 214 -0.67 6.69 -5.82
N GLY A 215 -1.90 7.15 -5.52
CA GLY A 215 -3.09 6.30 -5.59
C GLY A 215 -3.28 5.66 -6.96
N GLN A 216 -2.98 6.39 -8.04
CA GLN A 216 -3.04 5.88 -9.40
C GLN A 216 -2.03 4.75 -9.64
N GLN A 217 -0.78 4.91 -9.20
CA GLN A 217 0.25 3.88 -9.34
C GLN A 217 -0.12 2.61 -8.55
N ALA A 218 -0.57 2.75 -7.31
CA ALA A 218 -1.02 1.63 -6.50
C ALA A 218 -2.24 0.91 -7.13
N SER A 219 -3.21 1.67 -7.66
CA SER A 219 -4.36 1.11 -8.38
C SER A 219 -3.96 0.38 -9.65
N MET A 220 -2.99 0.87 -10.41
CA MET A 220 -2.47 0.19 -11.60
C MET A 220 -1.79 -1.14 -11.24
N ILE A 221 -1.02 -1.20 -10.16
CA ILE A 221 -0.37 -2.42 -9.69
C ILE A 221 -1.44 -3.44 -9.25
N ALA A 222 -2.38 -3.04 -8.40
CA ALA A 222 -3.48 -3.91 -7.96
C ALA A 222 -4.35 -4.38 -9.13
N GLY A 223 -4.59 -3.51 -10.11
CA GLY A 223 -5.38 -3.78 -11.31
C GLY A 223 -4.83 -4.91 -12.19
N LEU A 224 -3.54 -5.24 -12.08
CA LEU A 224 -2.98 -6.42 -12.75
C LEU A 224 -3.57 -7.74 -12.26
N PHE A 225 -4.15 -7.74 -11.08
CA PHE A 225 -4.68 -8.92 -10.40
C PHE A 225 -6.21 -8.89 -10.23
N ILE A 226 -6.90 -7.83 -10.64
CA ILE A 226 -8.36 -7.72 -10.60
C ILE A 226 -8.95 -8.22 -11.91
N SER A 227 -9.94 -9.14 -11.84
CA SER A 227 -10.57 -9.80 -12.98
C SER A 227 -12.10 -9.56 -13.06
#